data_9f453df5606604bc7c3b8974be48f575
#
_entry.id   9f453df5606604bc7c3b8974be48f575
#
_cell.length_a   1.000
_cell.length_b   1.000
_cell.length_c   1.000
_cell.angle_alpha   90.00
_cell.angle_beta   90.00
_cell.angle_gamma   90.00
#
_symmetry.space_group_name_H-M   'P 1'
#
loop_
_entity.id
_entity.type
_entity.pdbx_description
1 polymer ?
#
loop_
_entity_poly.entity_id
_entity_poly.type
_entity_poly.pdbx_seq_one_letter_code
_entity_poly.pdbx_strand_id
1 'polypeptide(L)'
;MNLSHVQIEQLLHHSEEIEKRFGVQDYKHDSMEKQYLAEILSETQYKAFFIIRKTRQAEKIAAQQWKQIQVHQLCSTTCDSLAIIKQLYEFEREKSGILEYMSSRGDNKGYDKERYRLNAHKPLLLLKLETIESFSHNKLLDIICKREVTKLSEQQIEQLLAEYYRIKQAEYKAMYEDASKNGETKFERSKLEGKCLINVVTHQQLEDYFKFVSQKRADEQAQRYWDELKNYDFIRKKDSVQVVSELADYELRLAVAEQWISLDNSRKHLFAREDVVNGKPEILKKKEEWDKKEKERKMVRF
;
A
#
# COMPACT_ATOMS: atom_id res chain seq x y z
N MET A 1 -34.43 7.24 2.73
CA MET A 1 -34.95 5.85 2.75
C MET A 1 -36.47 5.95 2.92
N ASN A 2 -37.21 5.49 1.93
CA ASN A 2 -38.68 5.54 2.00
C ASN A 2 -39.16 4.20 2.55
N LEU A 3 -39.70 4.20 3.78
CA LEU A 3 -40.31 3.04 4.41
C LEU A 3 -41.83 3.08 4.23
N SER A 4 -42.45 1.94 3.99
CA SER A 4 -43.90 1.81 4.04
C SER A 4 -44.41 1.85 5.48
N HIS A 5 -45.68 2.21 5.68
CA HIS A 5 -46.28 2.24 7.01
C HIS A 5 -46.19 0.88 7.73
N VAL A 6 -46.36 -0.20 6.99
CA VAL A 6 -46.23 -1.57 7.50
C VAL A 6 -44.79 -1.86 7.98
N GLN A 7 -43.80 -1.45 7.22
CA GLN A 7 -42.40 -1.62 7.64
C GLN A 7 -42.04 -0.81 8.90
N ILE A 8 -42.62 0.39 9.04
CA ILE A 8 -42.42 1.22 10.23
C ILE A 8 -43.03 0.53 11.46
N GLU A 9 -44.26 0.03 11.37
CA GLU A 9 -44.89 -0.68 12.46
C GLU A 9 -44.15 -1.97 12.86
N GLN A 10 -43.70 -2.75 11.89
CA GLN A 10 -42.90 -3.95 12.14
C GLN A 10 -41.56 -3.60 12.85
N LEU A 11 -40.86 -2.57 12.40
CA LEU A 11 -39.61 -2.15 13.01
C LEU A 11 -39.77 -1.65 14.44
N LEU A 12 -40.86 -0.90 14.74
CA LEU A 12 -41.17 -0.45 16.09
C LEU A 12 -41.50 -1.63 17.00
N HIS A 13 -42.33 -2.56 16.54
CA HIS A 13 -42.68 -3.76 17.31
C HIS A 13 -41.43 -4.60 17.66
N HIS A 14 -40.55 -4.85 16.70
CA HIS A 14 -39.32 -5.62 16.95
C HIS A 14 -38.30 -4.88 17.80
N SER A 15 -38.22 -3.56 17.72
CA SER A 15 -37.39 -2.75 18.62
C SER A 15 -37.81 -2.94 20.07
N GLU A 16 -39.13 -2.85 20.36
CA GLU A 16 -39.66 -3.06 21.70
C GLU A 16 -39.42 -4.52 22.19
N GLU A 17 -39.55 -5.50 21.30
CA GLU A 17 -39.31 -6.90 21.63
C GLU A 17 -37.83 -7.17 21.99
N ILE A 18 -36.90 -6.60 21.24
CA ILE A 18 -35.45 -6.73 21.49
C ILE A 18 -35.08 -6.07 22.82
N GLU A 19 -35.56 -4.84 23.05
CA GLU A 19 -35.29 -4.10 24.30
C GLU A 19 -35.81 -4.87 25.54
N LYS A 20 -37.01 -5.49 25.45
CA LYS A 20 -37.54 -6.30 26.51
C LYS A 20 -36.77 -7.58 26.80
N ARG A 21 -36.15 -8.18 25.77
CA ARG A 21 -35.41 -9.46 25.89
C ARG A 21 -33.97 -9.28 26.36
N PHE A 22 -33.27 -8.28 25.87
CA PHE A 22 -31.81 -8.20 25.98
C PHE A 22 -31.30 -6.89 26.65
N GLY A 23 -32.15 -5.89 26.82
CA GLY A 23 -31.70 -4.55 27.24
C GLY A 23 -30.83 -3.87 26.15
N VAL A 24 -30.46 -2.62 26.37
CA VAL A 24 -29.84 -1.75 25.36
C VAL A 24 -28.35 -2.07 25.10
N GLN A 25 -27.69 -2.86 25.95
CA GLN A 25 -26.21 -3.04 25.91
C GLN A 25 -25.72 -4.47 25.65
N ASP A 26 -26.59 -5.41 25.32
CA ASP A 26 -26.17 -6.79 25.03
C ASP A 26 -25.74 -6.91 23.55
N TYR A 27 -24.60 -7.62 23.28
CA TYR A 27 -24.16 -7.94 21.92
C TYR A 27 -25.21 -8.70 21.09
N LYS A 28 -26.09 -9.44 21.74
CA LYS A 28 -27.21 -10.11 21.12
C LYS A 28 -28.26 -9.16 20.57
N HIS A 29 -28.41 -7.99 21.18
CA HIS A 29 -29.25 -6.90 20.71
C HIS A 29 -28.89 -6.48 19.29
N ASP A 30 -27.61 -6.15 19.06
CA ASP A 30 -27.11 -5.71 17.75
C ASP A 30 -27.24 -6.80 16.66
N SER A 31 -27.07 -8.07 17.04
CA SER A 31 -27.25 -9.21 16.12
C SER A 31 -28.69 -9.40 15.70
N MET A 32 -29.65 -9.33 16.66
CA MET A 32 -31.08 -9.49 16.37
C MET A 32 -31.63 -8.27 15.63
N GLU A 33 -31.23 -7.06 15.99
CA GLU A 33 -31.58 -5.86 15.23
C GLU A 33 -31.23 -6.02 13.74
N LYS A 34 -30.00 -6.45 13.45
CA LYS A 34 -29.55 -6.69 12.06
C LYS A 34 -30.36 -7.76 11.36
N GLN A 35 -30.75 -8.83 12.05
CA GLN A 35 -31.58 -9.89 11.48
C GLN A 35 -32.98 -9.38 11.11
N TYR A 36 -33.67 -8.71 12.03
CA TYR A 36 -35.00 -8.15 11.75
C TYR A 36 -34.96 -7.06 10.66
N LEU A 37 -33.97 -6.22 10.66
CA LEU A 37 -33.79 -5.26 9.58
C LEU A 37 -33.61 -5.93 8.21
N ALA A 38 -32.88 -7.04 8.14
CA ALA A 38 -32.70 -7.81 6.90
C ALA A 38 -33.98 -8.51 6.43
N GLU A 39 -34.87 -8.88 7.34
CA GLU A 39 -36.17 -9.52 7.04
C GLU A 39 -37.24 -8.51 6.55
N ILE A 40 -37.25 -7.31 7.14
CA ILE A 40 -38.26 -6.27 6.87
C ILE A 40 -37.92 -5.38 5.70
N LEU A 41 -36.63 -5.03 5.54
CA LEU A 41 -36.15 -4.06 4.54
C LEU A 41 -35.79 -4.76 3.24
N SER A 42 -36.13 -4.11 2.11
CA SER A 42 -35.52 -4.52 0.84
C SER A 42 -33.98 -4.34 0.89
N GLU A 43 -33.27 -5.04 0.04
CA GLU A 43 -31.79 -4.96 -0.03
C GLU A 43 -31.30 -3.52 -0.16
N THR A 44 -31.95 -2.71 -1.01
CA THR A 44 -31.62 -1.29 -1.21
C THR A 44 -31.88 -0.47 0.05
N GLN A 45 -32.98 -0.71 0.75
CA GLN A 45 -33.32 -0.03 2.01
C GLN A 45 -32.34 -0.43 3.12
N TYR A 46 -32.00 -1.71 3.22
CA TYR A 46 -31.08 -2.24 4.22
C TYR A 46 -29.68 -1.65 4.04
N LYS A 47 -29.17 -1.61 2.80
CA LYS A 47 -27.91 -0.92 2.47
C LYS A 47 -27.97 0.58 2.84
N ALA A 48 -29.06 1.26 2.48
CA ALA A 48 -29.24 2.69 2.80
C ALA A 48 -29.28 2.94 4.32
N PHE A 49 -29.82 2.04 5.10
CA PHE A 49 -29.84 2.12 6.57
C PHE A 49 -28.40 2.23 7.13
N PHE A 50 -27.48 1.34 6.72
CA PHE A 50 -26.10 1.39 7.19
C PHE A 50 -25.40 2.68 6.78
N ILE A 51 -25.63 3.16 5.55
CA ILE A 51 -25.05 4.41 5.08
C ILE A 51 -25.55 5.60 5.92
N ILE A 52 -26.83 5.66 6.24
CA ILE A 52 -27.42 6.72 7.05
C ILE A 52 -26.93 6.65 8.51
N ARG A 53 -26.83 5.45 9.10
CA ARG A 53 -26.31 5.22 10.45
C ARG A 53 -24.89 5.79 10.63
N LYS A 54 -24.09 5.85 9.57
CA LYS A 54 -22.70 6.37 9.60
C LYS A 54 -22.58 7.87 9.45
N THR A 55 -23.67 8.60 9.25
CA THR A 55 -23.65 10.06 9.02
C THR A 55 -22.80 10.83 10.06
N ARG A 56 -23.09 10.68 11.35
CA ARG A 56 -22.36 11.41 12.42
C ARG A 56 -20.89 10.99 12.52
N GLN A 57 -20.57 9.73 12.28
CA GLN A 57 -19.21 9.24 12.28
C GLN A 57 -18.43 9.80 11.08
N ALA A 58 -19.03 9.80 9.91
CA ALA A 58 -18.45 10.35 8.69
C ALA A 58 -18.19 11.87 8.78
N GLU A 59 -19.10 12.62 9.40
CA GLU A 59 -18.89 14.05 9.66
C GLU A 59 -17.65 14.32 10.51
N LYS A 60 -17.48 13.55 11.60
CA LYS A 60 -16.30 13.68 12.49
C LYS A 60 -15.01 13.33 11.76
N ILE A 61 -15.01 12.24 11.00
CA ILE A 61 -13.84 11.79 10.23
C ILE A 61 -13.49 12.83 9.16
N ALA A 62 -14.46 13.30 8.38
CA ALA A 62 -14.24 14.32 7.35
C ALA A 62 -13.67 15.62 7.92
N ALA A 63 -14.17 16.05 9.07
CA ALA A 63 -13.65 17.25 9.75
C ALA A 63 -12.19 17.07 10.23
N GLN A 64 -11.84 15.89 10.74
CA GLN A 64 -10.45 15.55 11.12
C GLN A 64 -9.53 15.51 9.90
N GLN A 65 -9.95 14.84 8.84
CA GLN A 65 -9.19 14.77 7.57
C GLN A 65 -8.98 16.15 6.97
N TRP A 66 -10.00 17.00 6.98
CA TRP A 66 -9.89 18.37 6.50
C TRP A 66 -8.86 19.18 7.32
N LYS A 67 -8.89 19.07 8.65
CA LYS A 67 -7.89 19.70 9.51
C LYS A 67 -6.47 19.26 9.17
N GLN A 68 -6.24 17.98 8.91
CA GLN A 68 -4.94 17.46 8.52
C GLN A 68 -4.51 17.94 7.13
N ILE A 69 -5.44 17.98 6.16
CA ILE A 69 -5.19 18.54 4.83
C ILE A 69 -4.73 19.99 4.91
N GLN A 70 -5.33 20.80 5.81
CA GLN A 70 -4.92 22.18 6.05
C GLN A 70 -3.55 22.27 6.72
N VAL A 71 -3.29 21.48 7.77
CA VAL A 71 -2.00 21.44 8.48
C VAL A 71 -0.86 21.13 7.52
N HIS A 72 -1.06 20.19 6.61
CA HIS A 72 -0.04 19.78 5.63
C HIS A 72 -0.07 20.59 4.33
N GLN A 73 -0.88 21.65 4.25
CA GLN A 73 -1.00 22.55 3.09
C GLN A 73 -1.21 21.81 1.75
N LEU A 74 -2.00 20.71 1.78
CA LEU A 74 -2.25 19.87 0.60
C LEU A 74 -3.23 20.48 -0.40
N CYS A 75 -3.85 21.60 -0.04
CA CYS A 75 -4.82 22.32 -0.83
C CYS A 75 -4.32 23.75 -1.07
N SER A 76 -4.50 24.28 -2.29
CA SER A 76 -4.18 25.67 -2.58
C SER A 76 -5.10 26.62 -1.80
N THR A 77 -4.68 27.88 -1.61
CA THR A 77 -5.46 28.91 -0.91
C THR A 77 -6.81 29.24 -1.57
N THR A 78 -7.00 28.82 -2.84
CA THR A 78 -8.21 29.03 -3.63
C THR A 78 -9.19 27.86 -3.59
N CYS A 79 -8.92 26.82 -2.78
CA CYS A 79 -9.80 25.64 -2.67
C CYS A 79 -11.16 26.01 -2.05
N ASP A 80 -12.23 25.48 -2.61
CA ASP A 80 -13.55 25.48 -1.98
C ASP A 80 -13.58 24.47 -0.82
N SER A 81 -13.36 24.95 0.39
CA SER A 81 -13.33 24.13 1.60
C SER A 81 -14.64 23.37 1.85
N LEU A 82 -15.79 23.98 1.52
CA LEU A 82 -17.09 23.34 1.71
C LEU A 82 -17.30 22.17 0.75
N ALA A 83 -16.92 22.35 -0.52
CA ALA A 83 -16.98 21.28 -1.50
C ALA A 83 -16.07 20.10 -1.12
N ILE A 84 -14.87 20.40 -0.63
CA ILE A 84 -13.92 19.35 -0.20
C ILE A 84 -14.46 18.61 1.03
N ILE A 85 -14.90 19.30 2.07
CA ILE A 85 -15.47 18.67 3.27
C ILE A 85 -16.68 17.81 2.90
N LYS A 86 -17.53 18.29 2.01
CA LYS A 86 -18.66 17.51 1.49
C LYS A 86 -18.20 16.23 0.78
N GLN A 87 -17.19 16.31 -0.07
CA GLN A 87 -16.62 15.16 -0.79
C GLN A 87 -16.03 14.13 0.19
N LEU A 88 -15.26 14.58 1.19
CA LEU A 88 -14.70 13.72 2.22
C LEU A 88 -15.81 13.02 3.02
N TYR A 89 -16.82 13.77 3.43
CA TYR A 89 -17.98 13.26 4.15
C TYR A 89 -18.75 12.20 3.34
N GLU A 90 -19.06 12.49 2.09
CA GLU A 90 -19.79 11.57 1.23
C GLU A 90 -19.02 10.26 1.04
N PHE A 91 -17.71 10.36 0.81
CA PHE A 91 -16.84 9.20 0.70
C PHE A 91 -16.78 8.36 1.97
N GLU A 92 -16.55 8.98 3.14
CA GLU A 92 -16.45 8.24 4.42
C GLU A 92 -17.78 7.64 4.84
N ARG A 93 -18.90 8.32 4.57
CA ARG A 93 -20.24 7.81 4.83
C ARG A 93 -20.54 6.58 3.97
N GLU A 94 -20.30 6.67 2.67
CA GLU A 94 -20.47 5.55 1.74
C GLU A 94 -19.58 4.38 2.11
N LYS A 95 -18.29 4.61 2.30
CA LYS A 95 -17.29 3.60 2.66
C LYS A 95 -17.68 2.85 3.93
N SER A 96 -17.92 3.57 5.01
CA SER A 96 -18.24 2.95 6.31
C SER A 96 -19.56 2.21 6.28
N GLY A 97 -20.58 2.78 5.62
CA GLY A 97 -21.91 2.16 5.51
C GLY A 97 -21.91 0.90 4.65
N ILE A 98 -21.29 0.94 3.48
CA ILE A 98 -21.21 -0.23 2.59
C ILE A 98 -20.41 -1.37 3.22
N LEU A 99 -19.26 -1.07 3.83
CA LEU A 99 -18.44 -2.10 4.46
C LEU A 99 -19.15 -2.76 5.65
N GLU A 100 -19.90 -1.99 6.46
CA GLU A 100 -20.70 -2.54 7.55
C GLU A 100 -21.86 -3.38 7.02
N TYR A 101 -22.54 -2.94 5.97
CA TYR A 101 -23.59 -3.71 5.30
C TYR A 101 -23.07 -5.07 4.81
N MET A 102 -21.93 -5.11 4.09
CA MET A 102 -21.34 -6.36 3.61
C MET A 102 -20.92 -7.28 4.76
N SER A 103 -20.31 -6.70 5.81
CA SER A 103 -19.95 -7.44 7.02
C SER A 103 -21.17 -8.03 7.72
N SER A 104 -22.31 -7.32 7.79
CA SER A 104 -23.52 -7.79 8.41
C SER A 104 -24.15 -8.99 7.70
N ARG A 105 -23.88 -9.15 6.41
CA ARG A 105 -24.34 -10.29 5.60
C ARG A 105 -23.38 -11.48 5.61
N GLY A 106 -22.21 -11.36 6.19
CA GLY A 106 -21.16 -12.38 6.12
C GLY A 106 -20.61 -12.60 4.69
N ASP A 107 -20.86 -11.66 3.77
CA ASP A 107 -20.38 -11.74 2.39
C ASP A 107 -18.94 -11.22 2.28
N ASN A 108 -17.99 -12.08 2.59
CA ASN A 108 -16.57 -11.74 2.54
C ASN A 108 -16.09 -11.36 1.12
N LYS A 109 -16.61 -12.02 0.09
CA LYS A 109 -16.23 -11.70 -1.32
C LYS A 109 -16.80 -10.35 -1.73
N GLY A 110 -18.05 -10.08 -1.42
CA GLY A 110 -18.66 -8.78 -1.65
C GLY A 110 -17.99 -7.67 -0.87
N TYR A 111 -17.59 -7.93 0.39
CA TYR A 111 -16.83 -7.00 1.21
C TYR A 111 -15.51 -6.60 0.54
N ASP A 112 -14.71 -7.57 0.10
CA ASP A 112 -13.43 -7.29 -0.54
C ASP A 112 -13.61 -6.55 -1.87
N LYS A 113 -14.59 -6.93 -2.67
CA LYS A 113 -14.95 -6.24 -3.91
C LYS A 113 -15.31 -4.77 -3.68
N GLU A 114 -16.20 -4.49 -2.72
CA GLU A 114 -16.63 -3.12 -2.42
C GLU A 114 -15.51 -2.30 -1.79
N ARG A 115 -14.73 -2.88 -0.89
CA ARG A 115 -13.53 -2.23 -0.34
C ARG A 115 -12.55 -1.82 -1.44
N TYR A 116 -12.34 -2.70 -2.42
CA TYR A 116 -11.46 -2.41 -3.54
C TYR A 116 -12.02 -1.31 -4.43
N ARG A 117 -13.32 -1.36 -4.76
CA ARG A 117 -14.03 -0.32 -5.52
C ARG A 117 -13.90 1.05 -4.85
N LEU A 118 -14.20 1.13 -3.57
CA LEU A 118 -14.12 2.37 -2.80
C LEU A 118 -12.69 2.94 -2.79
N ASN A 119 -11.69 2.10 -2.60
CA ASN A 119 -10.28 2.53 -2.65
C ASN A 119 -9.86 3.02 -4.05
N ALA A 120 -10.44 2.48 -5.13
CA ALA A 120 -10.20 2.95 -6.49
C ALA A 120 -10.86 4.32 -6.80
N HIS A 121 -11.78 4.78 -5.95
CA HIS A 121 -12.49 6.07 -6.09
C HIS A 121 -12.25 7.01 -4.90
N LYS A 122 -11.19 6.77 -4.13
CA LYS A 122 -10.84 7.59 -2.98
C LYS A 122 -10.56 9.05 -3.40
N PRO A 123 -11.06 10.07 -2.67
CA PRO A 123 -10.75 11.48 -2.96
C PRO A 123 -9.25 11.76 -3.05
N LEU A 124 -8.82 12.55 -4.03
CA LEU A 124 -7.40 12.85 -4.29
C LEU A 124 -6.69 13.41 -3.06
N LEU A 125 -7.33 14.30 -2.32
CA LEU A 125 -6.75 14.90 -1.12
C LEU A 125 -6.54 13.89 0.01
N LEU A 126 -7.40 12.88 0.15
CA LEU A 126 -7.16 11.76 1.07
C LEU A 126 -5.98 10.93 0.64
N LEU A 127 -5.83 10.69 -0.65
CA LEU A 127 -4.69 9.97 -1.16
C LEU A 127 -3.39 10.75 -0.93
N LYS A 128 -3.38 12.07 -1.17
CA LYS A 128 -2.25 12.96 -0.83
C LYS A 128 -1.92 12.89 0.67
N LEU A 129 -2.94 12.92 1.52
CA LEU A 129 -2.76 12.83 2.98
C LEU A 129 -2.13 11.49 3.39
N GLU A 130 -2.61 10.37 2.86
CA GLU A 130 -2.03 9.04 3.12
C GLU A 130 -0.56 8.94 2.69
N THR A 131 -0.12 9.68 1.68
CA THR A 131 1.30 9.71 1.28
C THR A 131 2.20 10.43 2.29
N ILE A 132 1.63 11.18 3.23
CA ILE A 132 2.39 11.85 4.30
C ILE A 132 2.48 10.96 5.54
N GLU A 133 1.37 10.29 5.88
CA GLU A 133 1.21 9.60 7.16
C GLU A 133 1.62 8.12 7.13
N SER A 134 1.66 7.47 5.96
CA SER A 134 1.83 6.03 5.92
C SER A 134 2.88 5.51 4.96
N PHE A 135 3.53 4.43 5.40
CA PHE A 135 4.34 3.57 4.57
C PHE A 135 3.44 2.84 3.57
N SER A 136 3.59 3.09 2.29
CA SER A 136 2.76 2.45 1.27
C SER A 136 3.49 1.29 0.60
N HIS A 137 2.82 0.12 0.50
CA HIS A 137 3.30 -1.02 -0.32
C HIS A 137 3.15 -0.79 -1.83
N ASN A 138 2.61 0.36 -2.25
CA ASN A 138 2.47 0.73 -3.65
C ASN A 138 3.67 1.58 -4.08
N LYS A 139 4.38 1.17 -5.14
CA LYS A 139 5.59 1.87 -5.61
C LYS A 139 5.35 3.34 -5.97
N LEU A 140 4.17 3.67 -6.55
CA LEU A 140 3.84 5.05 -6.91
C LEU A 140 3.59 5.93 -5.68
N LEU A 141 2.90 5.39 -4.68
CA LEU A 141 2.66 6.12 -3.43
C LEU A 141 3.92 6.20 -2.58
N ASP A 142 4.74 5.14 -2.55
CA ASP A 142 5.96 5.12 -1.76
C ASP A 142 6.98 6.16 -2.24
N ILE A 143 7.17 6.31 -3.55
CA ILE A 143 8.07 7.36 -4.08
C ILE A 143 7.55 8.77 -3.77
N ILE A 144 6.23 8.98 -3.75
CA ILE A 144 5.63 10.25 -3.33
C ILE A 144 5.88 10.51 -1.84
N CYS A 145 5.79 9.48 -0.97
CA CYS A 145 6.15 9.59 0.45
C CYS A 145 7.62 10.00 0.67
N LYS A 146 8.51 9.68 -0.29
CA LYS A 146 9.94 10.03 -0.25
C LYS A 146 10.28 11.27 -1.09
N ARG A 147 9.30 12.14 -1.36
CA ARG A 147 9.45 13.33 -2.21
C ARG A 147 10.56 14.28 -1.76
N GLU A 148 10.88 14.34 -0.47
CA GLU A 148 11.98 15.16 0.03
C GLU A 148 13.35 14.65 -0.47
N VAL A 149 13.50 13.34 -0.58
CA VAL A 149 14.70 12.69 -1.12
C VAL A 149 14.74 12.80 -2.64
N THR A 150 13.63 12.48 -3.28
CA THR A 150 13.50 12.42 -4.75
C THR A 150 13.30 13.79 -5.39
N LYS A 151 12.95 14.82 -4.61
CA LYS A 151 12.66 16.18 -5.08
C LYS A 151 11.63 16.21 -6.20
N LEU A 152 10.55 15.42 -6.05
CA LEU A 152 9.45 15.42 -7.00
C LEU A 152 8.79 16.80 -7.05
N SER A 153 8.48 17.28 -8.27
CA SER A 153 7.65 18.46 -8.45
C SER A 153 6.17 18.14 -8.17
N GLU A 154 5.37 19.16 -7.84
CA GLU A 154 3.93 18.99 -7.65
C GLU A 154 3.26 18.40 -8.90
N GLN A 155 3.68 18.79 -10.09
CA GLN A 155 3.17 18.22 -11.34
C GLN A 155 3.48 16.73 -11.47
N GLN A 156 4.68 16.27 -11.08
CA GLN A 156 5.01 14.84 -11.06
C GLN A 156 4.17 14.08 -10.04
N ILE A 157 3.97 14.65 -8.85
CA ILE A 157 3.11 14.07 -7.82
C ILE A 157 1.67 13.89 -8.34
N GLU A 158 1.11 14.91 -8.97
CA GLU A 158 -0.25 14.83 -9.54
C GLU A 158 -0.35 13.79 -10.65
N GLN A 159 0.65 13.70 -11.53
CA GLN A 159 0.72 12.68 -12.57
C GLN A 159 0.80 11.27 -11.97
N LEU A 160 1.65 11.04 -10.97
CA LEU A 160 1.78 9.75 -10.30
C LEU A 160 0.46 9.33 -9.60
N LEU A 161 -0.23 10.28 -8.97
CA LEU A 161 -1.52 10.03 -8.34
C LEU A 161 -2.62 9.71 -9.38
N ALA A 162 -2.65 10.43 -10.50
CA ALA A 162 -3.57 10.14 -11.60
C ALA A 162 -3.34 8.74 -12.18
N GLU A 163 -2.09 8.35 -12.40
CA GLU A 163 -1.73 7.01 -12.87
C GLU A 163 -2.04 5.93 -11.83
N TYR A 164 -1.86 6.20 -10.55
CA TYR A 164 -2.29 5.28 -9.49
C TYR A 164 -3.78 4.98 -9.59
N TYR A 165 -4.63 6.02 -9.75
CA TYR A 165 -6.07 5.81 -9.94
C TYR A 165 -6.38 5.00 -11.19
N ARG A 166 -5.76 5.34 -12.31
CA ARG A 166 -5.96 4.63 -13.58
C ARG A 166 -5.61 3.13 -13.44
N ILE A 167 -4.49 2.83 -12.79
CA ILE A 167 -4.06 1.44 -12.55
C ILE A 167 -5.04 0.74 -11.60
N LYS A 168 -5.50 1.41 -10.53
CA LYS A 168 -6.46 0.85 -9.59
C LYS A 168 -7.82 0.55 -10.22
N GLN A 169 -8.31 1.43 -11.06
CA GLN A 169 -9.55 1.21 -11.81
C GLN A 169 -9.42 0.05 -12.81
N ALA A 170 -8.30 -0.02 -13.52
CA ALA A 170 -8.03 -1.10 -14.46
C ALA A 170 -7.89 -2.46 -13.74
N GLU A 171 -7.23 -2.48 -12.57
CA GLU A 171 -7.13 -3.67 -11.71
C GLU A 171 -8.51 -4.13 -11.21
N TYR A 172 -9.33 -3.20 -10.72
CA TYR A 172 -10.71 -3.49 -10.31
C TYR A 172 -11.53 -4.11 -11.46
N LYS A 173 -11.46 -3.48 -12.62
CA LYS A 173 -12.16 -3.97 -13.81
C LYS A 173 -11.72 -5.38 -14.20
N ALA A 174 -10.42 -5.62 -14.26
CA ALA A 174 -9.86 -6.94 -14.58
C ALA A 174 -10.29 -8.02 -13.56
N MET A 175 -10.27 -7.70 -12.27
CA MET A 175 -10.57 -8.66 -11.20
C MET A 175 -12.06 -8.97 -11.04
N TYR A 176 -12.93 -7.99 -11.24
CA TYR A 176 -14.34 -8.09 -10.84
C TYR A 176 -15.36 -7.95 -11.99
N GLU A 177 -14.97 -7.36 -13.12
CA GLU A 177 -15.87 -7.18 -14.27
C GLU A 177 -15.51 -8.13 -15.42
N ASP A 178 -14.23 -8.25 -15.77
CA ASP A 178 -13.78 -9.04 -16.90
C ASP A 178 -13.53 -10.52 -16.53
N ALA A 179 -13.17 -10.82 -15.29
CA ALA A 179 -12.96 -12.19 -14.81
C ALA A 179 -14.21 -13.08 -14.94
N SER A 180 -15.41 -12.47 -14.91
CA SER A 180 -16.67 -13.18 -15.12
C SER A 180 -16.89 -13.61 -16.57
N LYS A 181 -16.11 -13.10 -17.53
CA LYS A 181 -16.33 -13.31 -18.96
C LYS A 181 -15.32 -14.25 -19.64
N ASN A 182 -14.04 -14.26 -19.22
CA ASN A 182 -12.97 -14.90 -19.99
C ASN A 182 -11.92 -15.69 -19.18
N GLY A 183 -12.19 -16.05 -17.92
CA GLY A 183 -11.19 -16.71 -17.07
C GLY A 183 -10.16 -15.72 -16.49
N GLU A 184 -9.26 -16.20 -15.65
CA GLU A 184 -8.28 -15.38 -14.92
C GLU A 184 -7.33 -14.62 -15.85
N THR A 185 -7.63 -13.37 -16.16
CA THR A 185 -6.66 -12.46 -16.77
C THR A 185 -5.68 -11.99 -15.70
N LYS A 186 -4.43 -12.41 -15.81
CA LYS A 186 -3.36 -12.00 -14.89
C LYS A 186 -3.07 -10.51 -15.09
N PHE A 187 -3.55 -9.67 -14.18
CA PHE A 187 -3.30 -8.23 -14.21
C PHE A 187 -1.85 -7.93 -13.79
N GLU A 188 -1.04 -7.37 -14.70
CA GLU A 188 0.38 -7.10 -14.46
C GLU A 188 0.59 -5.70 -13.85
N ARG A 189 0.08 -5.49 -12.64
CA ARG A 189 0.17 -4.21 -11.92
C ARG A 189 1.60 -3.67 -11.83
N SER A 190 2.55 -4.50 -11.42
CA SER A 190 3.95 -4.09 -11.22
C SER A 190 4.59 -3.54 -12.51
N LYS A 191 4.23 -4.09 -13.66
CA LYS A 191 4.71 -3.63 -14.97
C LYS A 191 4.11 -2.27 -15.35
N LEU A 192 2.84 -2.02 -15.02
CA LEU A 192 2.19 -0.72 -15.28
C LEU A 192 2.78 0.35 -14.36
N GLU A 193 2.97 0.06 -13.08
CA GLU A 193 3.62 0.97 -12.12
C GLU A 193 5.06 1.30 -12.57
N GLY A 194 5.82 0.30 -13.01
CA GLY A 194 7.17 0.49 -13.53
C GLY A 194 7.22 1.43 -14.73
N LYS A 195 6.37 1.20 -15.72
CA LYS A 195 6.27 2.09 -16.89
C LYS A 195 5.90 3.52 -16.51
N CYS A 196 4.97 3.68 -15.58
CA CYS A 196 4.57 4.99 -15.10
C CYS A 196 5.77 5.73 -14.44
N LEU A 197 6.50 5.07 -13.55
CA LEU A 197 7.66 5.63 -12.89
C LEU A 197 8.72 6.09 -13.90
N ILE A 198 9.04 5.28 -14.89
CA ILE A 198 10.02 5.61 -15.93
C ILE A 198 9.58 6.84 -16.76
N ASN A 199 8.29 6.99 -17.00
CA ASN A 199 7.77 8.09 -17.82
C ASN A 199 7.63 9.42 -17.05
N VAL A 200 7.36 9.38 -15.76
CA VAL A 200 7.04 10.57 -14.95
C VAL A 200 8.25 11.06 -14.15
N VAL A 201 9.05 10.13 -13.66
CA VAL A 201 10.17 10.43 -12.75
C VAL A 201 11.48 10.40 -13.52
N THR A 202 12.38 11.36 -13.26
CA THR A 202 13.68 11.38 -13.93
C THR A 202 14.56 10.22 -13.46
N HIS A 203 15.54 9.84 -14.28
CA HIS A 203 16.51 8.79 -13.93
C HIS A 203 17.21 9.09 -12.59
N GLN A 204 17.64 10.32 -12.37
CA GLN A 204 18.31 10.73 -11.13
C GLN A 204 17.40 10.61 -9.92
N GLN A 205 16.13 11.02 -10.03
CA GLN A 205 15.14 10.90 -8.95
C GLN A 205 14.87 9.44 -8.58
N LEU A 206 14.80 8.53 -9.59
CA LEU A 206 14.67 7.10 -9.35
C LEU A 206 15.91 6.50 -8.71
N GLU A 207 17.09 6.93 -9.15
CA GLU A 207 18.38 6.53 -8.57
C GLU A 207 18.48 6.92 -7.10
N ASP A 208 18.12 8.16 -6.75
CA ASP A 208 18.11 8.67 -5.38
C ASP A 208 17.09 7.91 -4.52
N TYR A 209 15.93 7.62 -5.06
CA TYR A 209 14.92 6.80 -4.40
C TYR A 209 15.42 5.39 -4.13
N PHE A 210 16.00 4.70 -5.12
CA PHE A 210 16.50 3.35 -4.95
C PHE A 210 17.64 3.27 -3.94
N LYS A 211 18.56 4.24 -3.95
CA LYS A 211 19.60 4.36 -2.93
C LYS A 211 19.01 4.49 -1.54
N PHE A 212 18.06 5.41 -1.37
CA PHE A 212 17.43 5.66 -0.08
C PHE A 212 16.72 4.41 0.48
N VAL A 213 15.90 3.74 -0.32
CA VAL A 213 15.14 2.55 0.15
C VAL A 213 16.02 1.32 0.35
N SER A 214 17.18 1.26 -0.29
CA SER A 214 18.10 0.14 -0.21
C SER A 214 19.20 0.32 0.85
N GLN A 215 19.47 1.55 1.31
CA GLN A 215 20.60 1.88 2.18
C GLN A 215 20.63 1.02 3.45
N LYS A 216 19.55 1.00 4.19
CA LYS A 216 19.49 0.23 5.44
C LYS A 216 19.80 -1.25 5.24
N ARG A 217 19.24 -1.86 4.18
CA ARG A 217 19.48 -3.27 3.87
C ARG A 217 20.94 -3.50 3.46
N ALA A 218 21.53 -2.58 2.69
CA ALA A 218 22.93 -2.66 2.29
C ALA A 218 23.86 -2.60 3.50
N ASP A 219 23.61 -1.68 4.43
CA ASP A 219 24.37 -1.54 5.68
C ASP A 219 24.29 -2.79 6.55
N GLU A 220 23.06 -3.33 6.73
CA GLU A 220 22.84 -4.58 7.47
C GLU A 220 23.55 -5.76 6.82
N GLN A 221 23.57 -5.85 5.49
CA GLN A 221 24.25 -6.93 4.78
C GLN A 221 25.78 -6.80 4.85
N ALA A 222 26.28 -5.57 4.74
CA ALA A 222 27.72 -5.28 4.93
C ALA A 222 28.20 -5.69 6.33
N GLN A 223 27.40 -5.41 7.36
CA GLN A 223 27.72 -5.81 8.72
C GLN A 223 27.71 -7.35 8.89
N ARG A 224 26.79 -8.05 8.27
CA ARG A 224 26.76 -9.53 8.26
C ARG A 224 28.03 -10.09 7.59
N TYR A 225 28.41 -9.57 6.44
CA TYR A 225 29.66 -9.96 5.79
C TYR A 225 30.87 -9.70 6.68
N TRP A 226 30.92 -8.55 7.34
CA TRP A 226 32.00 -8.27 8.29
C TRP A 226 32.05 -9.27 9.43
N ASP A 227 30.91 -9.62 10.02
CA ASP A 227 30.83 -10.59 11.12
C ASP A 227 31.30 -11.99 10.71
N GLU A 228 31.10 -12.37 9.45
CA GLU A 228 31.71 -13.58 8.89
C GLU A 228 33.20 -13.45 8.64
N LEU A 229 33.60 -12.32 8.00
CA LEU A 229 34.98 -12.10 7.54
C LEU A 229 35.98 -11.93 8.68
N LYS A 230 35.58 -11.34 9.81
CA LYS A 230 36.49 -11.12 10.98
C LYS A 230 37.13 -12.40 11.50
N ASN A 231 36.58 -13.57 11.18
CA ASN A 231 37.12 -14.86 11.61
C ASN A 231 38.21 -15.40 10.66
N TYR A 232 38.49 -14.74 9.53
CA TYR A 232 39.50 -15.17 8.58
C TYR A 232 40.84 -14.47 8.85
N ASP A 233 41.94 -15.23 8.79
CA ASP A 233 43.28 -14.71 9.09
C ASP A 233 43.74 -13.55 8.21
N PHE A 234 43.26 -13.50 6.96
CA PHE A 234 43.61 -12.44 6.02
C PHE A 234 42.99 -11.06 6.34
N ILE A 235 42.09 -11.00 7.34
CA ILE A 235 41.39 -9.78 7.79
C ILE A 235 42.11 -9.10 8.96
N ARG A 236 42.90 -9.83 9.78
CA ARG A 236 43.43 -9.36 11.05
C ARG A 236 44.18 -8.02 11.04
N LYS A 237 44.61 -7.55 9.87
CA LYS A 237 45.33 -6.29 9.71
C LYS A 237 44.53 -5.21 8.98
N LYS A 238 43.26 -5.42 8.68
CA LYS A 238 42.46 -4.49 7.92
C LYS A 238 41.61 -3.61 8.82
N ASP A 239 41.47 -2.33 8.41
CA ASP A 239 40.57 -1.40 9.05
C ASP A 239 39.12 -1.85 8.85
N SER A 240 38.41 -2.16 9.95
CA SER A 240 37.03 -2.61 9.93
C SER A 240 36.09 -1.58 9.34
N VAL A 241 36.31 -0.30 9.61
CA VAL A 241 35.45 0.80 9.09
C VAL A 241 35.56 0.89 7.58
N GLN A 242 36.78 0.85 7.04
CA GLN A 242 36.98 0.89 5.60
C GLN A 242 36.35 -0.32 4.91
N VAL A 243 36.56 -1.53 5.45
CA VAL A 243 36.04 -2.75 4.85
C VAL A 243 34.50 -2.76 4.88
N VAL A 244 33.87 -2.38 6.00
CA VAL A 244 32.42 -2.30 6.10
C VAL A 244 31.86 -1.26 5.12
N SER A 245 32.53 -0.11 4.96
CA SER A 245 32.12 0.90 3.99
C SER A 245 32.20 0.39 2.55
N GLU A 246 33.29 -0.30 2.16
CA GLU A 246 33.43 -0.89 0.82
C GLU A 246 32.35 -1.96 0.54
N LEU A 247 32.02 -2.76 1.56
CA LEU A 247 30.95 -3.76 1.46
C LEU A 247 29.56 -3.12 1.36
N ALA A 248 29.30 -2.05 2.11
CA ALA A 248 28.05 -1.31 2.07
C ALA A 248 27.83 -0.65 0.69
N ASP A 249 28.87 -0.03 0.15
CA ASP A 249 28.84 0.57 -1.20
C ASP A 249 28.59 -0.48 -2.30
N TYR A 250 29.19 -1.66 -2.16
CA TYR A 250 28.96 -2.76 -3.09
C TYR A 250 27.50 -3.25 -3.02
N GLU A 251 27.00 -3.54 -1.82
CA GLU A 251 25.64 -4.01 -1.61
C GLU A 251 24.59 -2.98 -2.04
N LEU A 252 24.87 -1.68 -1.79
CA LEU A 252 23.99 -0.61 -2.24
C LEU A 252 23.90 -0.57 -3.78
N ARG A 253 25.04 -0.63 -4.47
CA ARG A 253 25.06 -0.66 -5.95
C ARG A 253 24.34 -1.89 -6.49
N LEU A 254 24.53 -3.04 -5.87
CA LEU A 254 23.85 -4.28 -6.27
C LEU A 254 22.33 -4.17 -6.06
N ALA A 255 21.88 -3.68 -4.90
CA ALA A 255 20.47 -3.48 -4.61
C ALA A 255 19.81 -2.46 -5.56
N VAL A 256 20.49 -1.36 -5.90
CA VAL A 256 20.02 -0.37 -6.87
C VAL A 256 19.88 -1.00 -8.26
N ALA A 257 20.85 -1.79 -8.71
CA ALA A 257 20.76 -2.49 -9.99
C ALA A 257 19.59 -3.50 -10.02
N GLU A 258 19.33 -4.19 -8.92
CA GLU A 258 18.16 -5.08 -8.78
C GLU A 258 16.82 -4.32 -8.80
N GLN A 259 16.76 -3.13 -8.21
CA GLN A 259 15.57 -2.27 -8.30
C GLN A 259 15.30 -1.83 -9.74
N TRP A 260 16.34 -1.45 -10.50
CA TRP A 260 16.22 -1.13 -11.93
C TRP A 260 15.71 -2.32 -12.75
N ILE A 261 16.20 -3.54 -12.52
CA ILE A 261 15.71 -4.76 -13.18
C ILE A 261 14.25 -5.03 -12.82
N SER A 262 13.88 -4.83 -11.55
CA SER A 262 12.49 -4.98 -11.09
C SER A 262 11.53 -3.95 -11.71
N LEU A 263 12.04 -2.78 -12.09
CA LEU A 263 11.26 -1.71 -12.70
C LEU A 263 11.11 -1.90 -14.21
N ASP A 264 12.23 -2.17 -14.87
CA ASP A 264 12.34 -2.40 -16.30
C ASP A 264 13.36 -3.51 -16.56
N ASN A 265 12.90 -4.71 -16.88
CA ASN A 265 13.75 -5.87 -17.16
C ASN A 265 14.45 -5.76 -18.54
N SER A 266 15.06 -4.59 -18.80
CA SER A 266 15.81 -4.35 -20.03
C SER A 266 17.23 -4.94 -19.94
N ARG A 267 17.81 -5.29 -21.11
CA ARG A 267 19.20 -5.78 -21.19
C ARG A 267 20.21 -4.80 -20.58
N LYS A 268 19.95 -3.51 -20.70
CA LYS A 268 20.82 -2.46 -20.11
C LYS A 268 20.99 -2.66 -18.60
N HIS A 269 19.89 -2.91 -17.88
CA HIS A 269 19.93 -3.08 -16.44
C HIS A 269 20.51 -4.42 -16.01
N LEU A 270 20.34 -5.46 -16.83
CA LEU A 270 21.01 -6.75 -16.63
C LEU A 270 22.51 -6.62 -16.75
N PHE A 271 23.03 -5.94 -17.78
CA PHE A 271 24.46 -5.66 -17.91
C PHE A 271 25.00 -4.80 -16.77
N ALA A 272 24.27 -3.73 -16.38
CA ALA A 272 24.70 -2.91 -15.25
C ALA A 272 24.82 -3.72 -13.94
N ARG A 273 23.91 -4.66 -13.69
CA ARG A 273 24.03 -5.58 -12.55
C ARG A 273 25.24 -6.52 -12.69
N GLU A 274 25.49 -7.05 -13.88
CA GLU A 274 26.64 -7.91 -14.15
C GLU A 274 27.96 -7.17 -13.92
N ASP A 275 28.05 -5.90 -14.33
CA ASP A 275 29.21 -5.04 -14.05
C ASP A 275 29.45 -4.85 -12.56
N VAL A 276 28.38 -4.65 -11.78
CA VAL A 276 28.47 -4.56 -10.30
C VAL A 276 28.98 -5.88 -9.72
N VAL A 277 28.44 -7.02 -10.17
CA VAL A 277 28.86 -8.35 -9.69
C VAL A 277 30.33 -8.62 -10.04
N ASN A 278 30.78 -8.25 -11.24
CA ASN A 278 32.18 -8.38 -11.66
C ASN A 278 33.12 -7.47 -10.87
N GLY A 279 32.62 -6.29 -10.44
CA GLY A 279 33.28 -5.36 -9.55
C GLY A 279 33.23 -5.72 -8.07
N LYS A 280 32.91 -6.95 -7.70
CA LYS A 280 32.87 -7.44 -6.31
C LYS A 280 34.17 -7.12 -5.56
N PRO A 281 34.08 -6.62 -4.31
CA PRO A 281 35.23 -6.33 -3.48
C PRO A 281 36.22 -7.50 -3.37
N GLU A 282 37.49 -7.22 -3.45
CA GLU A 282 38.57 -8.25 -3.40
C GLU A 282 38.50 -9.11 -2.14
N ILE A 283 37.99 -8.58 -1.05
CA ILE A 283 37.85 -9.29 0.20
C ILE A 283 36.78 -10.40 0.10
N LEU A 284 35.68 -10.17 -0.63
CA LEU A 284 34.67 -11.20 -0.87
C LEU A 284 35.16 -12.25 -1.85
N LYS A 285 35.94 -11.88 -2.86
CA LYS A 285 36.60 -12.83 -3.78
C LYS A 285 37.56 -13.77 -3.02
N LYS A 286 38.37 -13.21 -2.13
CA LYS A 286 39.27 -14.01 -1.26
C LYS A 286 38.50 -14.96 -0.34
N LYS A 287 37.36 -14.52 0.21
CA LYS A 287 36.49 -15.40 0.99
C LYS A 287 36.00 -16.58 0.15
N GLU A 288 35.48 -16.31 -1.03
CA GLU A 288 34.96 -17.35 -1.92
C GLU A 288 36.04 -18.36 -2.31
N GLU A 289 37.25 -17.89 -2.61
CA GLU A 289 38.41 -18.76 -2.92
C GLU A 289 38.79 -19.63 -1.70
N TRP A 290 38.77 -19.03 -0.50
CA TRP A 290 39.08 -19.76 0.72
C TRP A 290 38.02 -20.84 1.01
N ASP A 291 36.75 -20.50 0.94
CA ASP A 291 35.65 -21.43 1.15
C ASP A 291 35.68 -22.58 0.14
N LYS A 292 36.03 -22.30 -1.12
CA LYS A 292 36.22 -23.31 -2.16
C LYS A 292 37.34 -24.27 -1.81
N LYS A 293 38.52 -23.75 -1.44
CA LYS A 293 39.67 -24.59 -1.04
C LYS A 293 39.37 -25.44 0.17
N GLU A 294 38.62 -24.89 1.15
CA GLU A 294 38.24 -25.65 2.34
C GLU A 294 37.24 -26.77 2.03
N LYS A 295 36.27 -26.54 1.14
CA LYS A 295 35.37 -27.57 0.66
C LYS A 295 36.13 -28.71 -0.08
N GLU A 296 37.07 -28.37 -0.97
CA GLU A 296 37.93 -29.31 -1.66
C GLU A 296 38.72 -30.17 -0.68
N ARG A 297 39.33 -29.55 0.35
CA ARG A 297 40.06 -30.27 1.41
C ARG A 297 39.20 -31.25 2.20
N LYS A 298 37.92 -30.88 2.46
CA LYS A 298 36.98 -31.76 3.15
C LYS A 298 36.56 -32.95 2.26
N MET A 299 36.38 -32.74 0.96
CA MET A 299 36.04 -33.83 0.02
C MET A 299 37.17 -34.84 -0.16
N VAL A 300 38.44 -34.44 -0.07
CA VAL A 300 39.60 -35.35 -0.22
C VAL A 300 39.84 -36.20 1.06
N ARG A 301 39.17 -35.87 2.18
CA ARG A 301 39.29 -36.62 3.43
C ARG A 301 38.25 -37.72 3.62
N PHE A 302 37.39 -37.95 2.61
CA PHE A 302 36.46 -39.06 2.54
C PHE A 302 36.85 -39.97 1.36
#